data_dfb6476c5c4cb5b1d3bed291f1061ac7
#
_entry.id   dfb6476c5c4cb5b1d3bed291f1061ac7
#
_cell.length_a   1.000
_cell.length_b   1.000
_cell.length_c   1.000
_cell.angle_alpha   90.00
_cell.angle_beta   90.00
_cell.angle_gamma   90.00
#
_symmetry.space_group_name_H-M   'P 1'
#
loop_
_entity.id
_entity.type
_entity.pdbx_description
1 polymer ?
#
loop_
_entity_poly.entity_id
_entity_poly.type
_entity_poly.pdbx_seq_one_letter_code
_entity_poly.pdbx_strand_id
1 'polypeptide(L)'
;MQTANLICSKKLDEALFQLELFVAGVKERKYKINEFQEQMKIIITTTIKIYQSALKNKEDEVNELLDMFSYQTIDDYMLVLSQWIRDFDDLVCEDLDQDKTNLKMKKAIEYINSNYSTDLNMAVVSNYISMNYSLFSFTFKQYTGTNFVNYLKNIRVGEAKKLLTETDMKINEISQA
;
A
#
# COMPACT_ATOMS: atom_id res chain seq x y z
N MET A 1 -7.25 -5.08 -9.34
CA MET A 1 -6.00 -5.01 -8.55
C MET A 1 -5.29 -3.66 -8.62
N GLN A 2 -5.14 -3.05 -9.80
CA GLN A 2 -4.42 -1.78 -9.95
C GLN A 2 -5.05 -0.62 -9.17
N THR A 3 -6.36 -0.43 -9.25
CA THR A 3 -7.08 0.66 -8.57
C THR A 3 -7.01 0.57 -7.04
N ALA A 4 -7.18 -0.63 -6.46
CA ALA A 4 -7.01 -0.81 -5.02
C ALA A 4 -5.59 -0.47 -4.55
N ASN A 5 -4.57 -0.81 -5.34
CA ASN A 5 -3.19 -0.43 -5.04
C ASN A 5 -2.97 1.09 -5.14
N LEU A 6 -3.63 1.78 -6.06
CA LEU A 6 -3.57 3.23 -6.18
C LEU A 6 -4.20 3.91 -4.95
N ILE A 7 -5.37 3.44 -4.50
CA ILE A 7 -6.01 3.92 -3.26
C ILE A 7 -5.05 3.73 -2.07
N CYS A 8 -4.50 2.52 -1.94
CA CYS A 8 -3.58 2.19 -0.86
C CYS A 8 -2.23 2.94 -0.91
N SER A 9 -1.86 3.45 -2.08
CA SER A 9 -0.63 4.24 -2.30
C SER A 9 -0.89 5.76 -2.27
N LYS A 10 -2.07 6.20 -1.84
CA LYS A 10 -2.50 7.61 -1.80
C LYS A 10 -2.47 8.31 -3.16
N LYS A 11 -2.67 7.57 -4.25
CA LYS A 11 -2.80 8.08 -5.60
C LYS A 11 -4.28 8.16 -5.99
N LEU A 12 -5.05 8.89 -5.20
CA LEU A 12 -6.50 8.92 -5.30
C LEU A 12 -7.00 9.44 -6.63
N ASP A 13 -6.40 10.52 -7.15
CA ASP A 13 -6.82 11.09 -8.44
C ASP A 13 -6.61 10.10 -9.58
N GLU A 14 -5.50 9.36 -9.58
CA GLU A 14 -5.25 8.29 -10.55
C GLU A 14 -6.26 7.14 -10.38
N ALA A 15 -6.62 6.78 -9.13
CA ALA A 15 -7.58 5.73 -8.84
C ALA A 15 -9.00 6.12 -9.30
N LEU A 16 -9.44 7.32 -8.95
CA LEU A 16 -10.75 7.86 -9.35
C LEU A 16 -10.86 7.99 -10.86
N PHE A 17 -9.84 8.49 -11.52
CA PHE A 17 -9.81 8.57 -12.99
C PHE A 17 -9.94 7.20 -13.66
N GLN A 18 -9.28 6.16 -13.12
CA GLN A 18 -9.43 4.80 -13.65
C GLN A 18 -10.84 4.25 -13.45
N LEU A 19 -11.49 4.56 -12.32
CA LEU A 19 -12.88 4.19 -12.08
C LEU A 19 -13.82 4.88 -13.05
N GLU A 20 -13.63 6.17 -13.31
CA GLU A 20 -14.43 6.94 -14.28
C GLU A 20 -14.31 6.37 -15.70
N LEU A 21 -13.09 6.02 -16.14
CA LEU A 21 -12.87 5.38 -17.43
C LEU A 21 -13.58 4.02 -17.52
N PHE A 22 -13.59 3.26 -16.44
CA PHE A 22 -14.26 1.97 -16.42
C PHE A 22 -15.78 2.13 -16.50
N VAL A 23 -16.35 3.09 -15.74
CA VAL A 23 -17.79 3.45 -15.83
C VAL A 23 -18.16 3.92 -17.24
N ALA A 24 -17.36 4.76 -17.86
CA ALA A 24 -17.59 5.19 -19.25
C ALA A 24 -17.66 3.97 -20.19
N GLY A 25 -16.75 3.00 -20.03
CA GLY A 25 -16.75 1.75 -20.79
C GLY A 25 -18.00 0.89 -20.57
N VAL A 26 -18.54 0.87 -19.34
CA VAL A 26 -19.82 0.19 -19.04
C VAL A 26 -20.99 0.90 -19.73
N LYS A 27 -21.06 2.24 -19.66
CA LYS A 27 -22.09 3.04 -20.32
C LYS A 27 -22.05 2.88 -21.85
N GLU A 28 -20.88 2.75 -22.44
CA GLU A 28 -20.68 2.47 -23.86
C GLU A 28 -20.89 0.98 -24.23
N ARG A 29 -21.32 0.15 -23.29
CA ARG A 29 -21.52 -1.31 -23.45
C ARG A 29 -20.26 -2.08 -23.87
N LYS A 30 -19.08 -1.57 -23.59
CA LYS A 30 -17.81 -2.28 -23.76
C LYS A 30 -17.58 -3.34 -22.71
N TYR A 31 -18.16 -3.14 -21.52
CA TYR A 31 -18.09 -4.07 -20.38
C TYR A 31 -19.50 -4.46 -19.91
N LYS A 32 -19.63 -5.66 -19.36
CA LYS A 32 -20.88 -6.11 -18.76
C LYS A 32 -21.00 -5.56 -17.34
N ILE A 33 -22.24 -5.30 -16.92
CA ILE A 33 -22.52 -4.81 -15.56
C ILE A 33 -22.01 -5.77 -14.47
N ASN A 34 -22.05 -7.07 -14.70
CA ASN A 34 -21.54 -8.06 -13.76
C ASN A 34 -20.00 -7.98 -13.62
N GLU A 35 -19.28 -7.69 -14.71
CA GLU A 35 -17.82 -7.48 -14.67
C GLU A 35 -17.47 -6.23 -13.85
N PHE A 36 -18.29 -5.18 -14.01
CA PHE A 36 -18.15 -3.98 -13.20
C PHE A 36 -18.37 -4.27 -11.71
N GLN A 37 -19.46 -4.97 -11.36
CA GLN A 37 -19.76 -5.35 -9.98
C GLN A 37 -18.62 -6.15 -9.32
N GLU A 38 -18.10 -7.16 -10.01
CA GLU A 38 -17.00 -7.96 -9.51
C GLU A 38 -15.74 -7.12 -9.27
N GLN A 39 -15.42 -6.19 -10.17
CA GLN A 39 -14.27 -5.30 -9.99
C GLN A 39 -14.45 -4.36 -8.80
N MET A 40 -15.63 -3.77 -8.62
CA MET A 40 -15.92 -2.92 -7.47
C MET A 40 -15.83 -3.70 -6.15
N LYS A 41 -16.38 -4.90 -6.11
CA LYS A 41 -16.25 -5.80 -4.96
C LYS A 41 -14.81 -6.11 -4.62
N ILE A 42 -13.96 -6.41 -5.62
CA ILE A 42 -12.54 -6.65 -5.41
C ILE A 42 -11.85 -5.40 -4.86
N ILE A 43 -12.12 -4.22 -5.40
CA ILE A 43 -11.53 -2.96 -4.94
C ILE A 43 -11.90 -2.71 -3.48
N ILE A 44 -13.19 -2.72 -3.15
CA ILE A 44 -13.70 -2.46 -1.80
C ILE A 44 -13.13 -3.47 -0.81
N THR A 45 -13.25 -4.78 -1.10
CA THR A 45 -12.77 -5.82 -0.17
C THR A 45 -11.26 -5.82 0.00
N THR A 46 -10.49 -5.47 -1.04
CA THR A 46 -9.05 -5.35 -0.94
C THR A 46 -8.67 -4.15 -0.08
N THR A 47 -9.32 -3.01 -0.29
CA THR A 47 -9.11 -1.80 0.52
C THR A 47 -9.41 -2.06 2.00
N ILE A 48 -10.53 -2.72 2.29
CA ILE A 48 -10.91 -3.09 3.66
C ILE A 48 -9.88 -4.02 4.32
N LYS A 49 -9.44 -5.06 3.63
CA LYS A 49 -8.43 -6.00 4.17
C LYS A 49 -7.13 -5.30 4.53
N ILE A 50 -6.76 -4.31 3.74
CA ILE A 50 -5.54 -3.54 3.95
C ILE A 50 -5.65 -2.66 5.19
N TYR A 51 -6.84 -2.11 5.47
CA TYR A 51 -7.05 -1.11 6.52
C TYR A 51 -8.04 -1.58 7.60
N GLN A 52 -8.09 -2.85 7.86
CA GLN A 52 -9.04 -3.49 8.79
C GLN A 52 -9.06 -2.85 10.19
N SER A 53 -7.94 -2.27 10.63
CA SER A 53 -7.84 -1.57 11.92
C SER A 53 -8.57 -0.23 11.96
N ALA A 54 -8.56 0.52 10.85
CA ALA A 54 -9.20 1.83 10.75
C ALA A 54 -10.72 1.73 10.50
N LEU A 55 -11.21 0.58 9.98
CA LEU A 55 -12.59 0.38 9.55
C LEU A 55 -13.46 -0.40 10.54
N LYS A 56 -12.98 -0.69 11.75
CA LYS A 56 -13.68 -1.52 12.75
C LYS A 56 -15.12 -1.10 13.07
N ASN A 57 -15.50 0.15 12.79
CA ASN A 57 -16.82 0.69 13.09
C ASN A 57 -17.64 1.10 11.85
N LYS A 58 -17.22 0.67 10.64
CA LYS A 58 -17.84 1.08 9.36
C LYS A 58 -18.38 -0.08 8.53
N GLU A 59 -18.73 -1.18 9.20
CA GLU A 59 -19.25 -2.38 8.53
C GLU A 59 -20.54 -2.12 7.74
N ASP A 60 -21.42 -1.27 8.24
CA ASP A 60 -22.69 -0.94 7.58
C ASP A 60 -22.46 -0.14 6.29
N GLU A 61 -21.58 0.86 6.30
CA GLU A 61 -21.20 1.65 5.11
C GLU A 61 -20.59 0.76 4.03
N VAL A 62 -19.78 -0.21 4.43
CA VAL A 62 -19.15 -1.17 3.53
C VAL A 62 -20.17 -2.10 2.88
N ASN A 63 -21.13 -2.61 3.66
CA ASN A 63 -22.19 -3.48 3.16
C ASN A 63 -23.09 -2.74 2.15
N GLU A 64 -23.37 -1.48 2.39
CA GLU A 64 -24.11 -0.62 1.47
C GLU A 64 -23.37 -0.46 0.14
N LEU A 65 -22.05 -0.20 0.17
CA LEU A 65 -21.21 -0.11 -1.03
C LEU A 65 -21.09 -1.43 -1.80
N LEU A 66 -21.18 -2.57 -1.12
CA LEU A 66 -21.14 -3.88 -1.76
C LEU A 66 -22.45 -4.22 -2.48
N ASP A 67 -23.57 -3.61 -2.07
CA ASP A 67 -24.88 -3.75 -2.73
C ASP A 67 -25.07 -2.67 -3.80
N MET A 68 -24.34 -2.78 -4.90
CA MET A 68 -24.41 -1.83 -6.01
C MET A 68 -25.81 -1.67 -6.60
N PHE A 69 -26.66 -2.70 -6.52
CA PHE A 69 -28.02 -2.67 -7.08
C PHE A 69 -29.05 -1.94 -6.21
N SER A 70 -28.67 -1.51 -5.00
CA SER A 70 -29.52 -0.63 -4.18
C SER A 70 -29.57 0.80 -4.73
N TYR A 71 -28.65 1.19 -5.60
CA TYR A 71 -28.58 2.51 -6.22
C TYR A 71 -29.39 2.60 -7.49
N GLN A 72 -30.02 3.76 -7.74
CA GLN A 72 -30.87 3.97 -8.91
C GLN A 72 -30.07 4.00 -10.22
N THR A 73 -28.89 4.60 -10.18
CA THR A 73 -28.00 4.69 -11.35
C THR A 73 -26.56 4.35 -10.98
N ILE A 74 -25.75 4.00 -12.00
CA ILE A 74 -24.32 3.78 -11.83
C ILE A 74 -23.59 5.07 -11.40
N ASP A 75 -24.13 6.23 -11.76
CA ASP A 75 -23.57 7.53 -11.37
C ASP A 75 -23.81 7.80 -9.88
N ASP A 76 -24.98 7.48 -9.34
CA ASP A 76 -25.29 7.58 -7.92
C ASP A 76 -24.35 6.68 -7.11
N TYR A 77 -24.18 5.44 -7.57
CA TYR A 77 -23.22 4.52 -6.96
C TYR A 77 -21.79 5.07 -6.96
N MET A 78 -21.36 5.59 -8.11
CA MET A 78 -20.00 6.16 -8.26
C MET A 78 -19.77 7.40 -7.40
N LEU A 79 -20.80 8.22 -7.19
CA LEU A 79 -20.74 9.37 -6.30
C LEU A 79 -20.44 8.92 -4.87
N VAL A 80 -21.21 7.95 -4.36
CA VAL A 80 -21.03 7.40 -3.00
C VAL A 80 -19.69 6.68 -2.86
N LEU A 81 -19.29 5.87 -3.84
CA LEU A 81 -18.00 5.17 -3.83
C LEU A 81 -16.84 6.16 -3.85
N SER A 82 -16.91 7.21 -4.67
CA SER A 82 -15.85 8.23 -4.75
C SER A 82 -15.73 9.02 -3.45
N GLN A 83 -16.84 9.33 -2.80
CA GLN A 83 -16.85 9.98 -1.50
C GLN A 83 -16.24 9.06 -0.43
N TRP A 84 -16.66 7.80 -0.39
CA TRP A 84 -16.09 6.81 0.53
C TRP A 84 -14.58 6.65 0.38
N ILE A 85 -14.07 6.65 -0.88
CA ILE A 85 -12.63 6.59 -1.14
C ILE A 85 -11.91 7.83 -0.59
N ARG A 86 -12.50 9.03 -0.70
CA ARG A 86 -11.92 10.27 -0.15
C ARG A 86 -11.93 10.29 1.37
N ASP A 87 -13.08 10.00 1.98
CA ASP A 87 -13.23 9.92 3.44
C ASP A 87 -12.28 8.89 4.06
N PHE A 88 -12.02 7.83 3.30
CA PHE A 88 -11.07 6.81 3.67
C PHE A 88 -9.62 7.32 3.70
N ASP A 89 -9.21 8.16 2.76
CA ASP A 89 -7.87 8.78 2.80
C ASP A 89 -7.72 9.71 3.99
N ASP A 90 -8.74 10.49 4.32
CA ASP A 90 -8.76 11.37 5.49
C ASP A 90 -8.63 10.57 6.79
N LEU A 91 -9.37 9.48 6.95
CA LEU A 91 -9.27 8.58 8.11
C LEU A 91 -7.87 7.96 8.25
N VAL A 92 -7.26 7.57 7.13
CA VAL A 92 -5.89 7.03 7.13
C VAL A 92 -4.88 8.15 7.44
N CYS A 93 -5.15 9.39 7.07
CA CYS A 93 -4.32 10.54 7.41
C CYS A 93 -4.40 10.88 8.91
N GLU A 94 -5.56 10.78 9.52
CA GLU A 94 -5.75 11.01 10.98
C GLU A 94 -5.08 9.91 11.83
N ASP A 95 -5.11 8.66 11.38
CA ASP A 95 -4.46 7.53 12.07
C ASP A 95 -2.92 7.54 11.90
N LEU A 96 -2.43 8.30 10.92
CA LEU A 96 -1.03 8.62 10.71
C LEU A 96 -0.64 9.88 11.50
N ASP A 97 -0.81 9.86 12.83
CA ASP A 97 -0.06 10.79 13.69
C ASP A 97 1.41 10.78 13.22
N GLN A 98 1.85 11.89 12.66
CA GLN A 98 3.14 12.00 11.95
C GLN A 98 4.30 11.54 12.84
N ASP A 99 4.17 11.75 14.16
CA ASP A 99 5.15 11.33 15.15
C ASP A 99 5.17 9.80 15.33
N LYS A 100 4.02 9.14 15.33
CA LYS A 100 3.94 7.67 15.41
C LYS A 100 4.50 7.01 14.14
N THR A 101 4.20 7.60 12.98
CA THR A 101 4.71 7.11 11.70
C THR A 101 6.21 7.28 11.60
N ASN A 102 6.74 8.43 11.99
CA ASN A 102 8.18 8.68 12.04
C ASN A 102 8.88 7.71 13.01
N LEU A 103 8.28 7.42 14.16
CA LEU A 103 8.81 6.45 15.11
C LEU A 103 8.81 5.02 14.54
N LYS A 104 7.75 4.62 13.83
CA LYS A 104 7.70 3.34 13.11
C LYS A 104 8.78 3.25 12.03
N MET A 105 9.00 4.33 11.25
CA MET A 105 10.04 4.35 10.22
C MET A 105 11.44 4.27 10.83
N LYS A 106 11.71 4.95 11.93
CA LYS A 106 12.98 4.80 12.67
C LYS A 106 13.21 3.36 13.09
N LYS A 107 12.21 2.72 13.72
CA LYS A 107 12.30 1.29 14.09
C LYS A 107 12.52 0.37 12.90
N ALA A 108 11.87 0.64 11.75
CA ALA A 108 12.08 -0.13 10.54
C ALA A 108 13.54 -0.01 10.05
N ILE A 109 14.09 1.19 10.04
CA ILE A 109 15.48 1.45 9.62
C ILE A 109 16.47 0.76 10.56
N GLU A 110 16.27 0.87 11.88
CA GLU A 110 17.08 0.18 12.88
C GLU A 110 17.05 -1.34 12.68
N TYR A 111 15.86 -1.90 12.44
CA TYR A 111 15.68 -3.32 12.18
C TYR A 111 16.37 -3.76 10.89
N ILE A 112 16.26 -2.99 9.81
CA ILE A 112 16.93 -3.26 8.54
C ILE A 112 18.46 -3.24 8.75
N ASN A 113 19.00 -2.22 9.42
CA ASN A 113 20.42 -2.09 9.67
C ASN A 113 20.98 -3.23 10.56
N SER A 114 20.17 -3.77 11.44
CA SER A 114 20.58 -4.88 12.32
C SER A 114 20.44 -6.26 11.65
N ASN A 115 19.66 -6.38 10.55
CA ASN A 115 19.32 -7.66 9.94
C ASN A 115 19.57 -7.72 8.43
N TYR A 116 20.35 -6.77 7.88
CA TYR A 116 20.56 -6.65 6.43
C TYR A 116 21.21 -7.89 5.78
N SER A 117 21.99 -8.67 6.55
CA SER A 117 22.65 -9.88 6.09
C SER A 117 21.72 -11.10 6.00
N THR A 118 20.54 -11.03 6.61
CA THR A 118 19.55 -12.12 6.57
C THR A 118 18.68 -12.07 5.32
N ASP A 119 17.80 -13.08 5.11
CA ASP A 119 16.79 -13.03 4.05
C ASP A 119 15.68 -12.03 4.41
N LEU A 120 16.04 -10.76 4.37
CA LEU A 120 15.16 -9.67 4.73
C LEU A 120 14.36 -9.20 3.51
N ASN A 121 13.04 -9.13 3.67
CA ASN A 121 12.14 -8.59 2.66
C ASN A 121 11.16 -7.58 3.26
N MET A 122 10.45 -6.87 2.39
CA MET A 122 9.54 -5.81 2.78
C MET A 122 8.38 -6.30 3.65
N ALA A 123 7.90 -7.55 3.45
CA ALA A 123 6.82 -8.12 4.25
C ALA A 123 7.27 -8.37 5.70
N VAL A 124 8.49 -8.86 5.90
CA VAL A 124 9.07 -9.06 7.24
C VAL A 124 9.14 -7.74 8.00
N VAL A 125 9.67 -6.69 7.37
CA VAL A 125 9.84 -5.39 8.03
C VAL A 125 8.50 -4.71 8.31
N SER A 126 7.57 -4.74 7.35
CA SER A 126 6.24 -4.15 7.54
C SER A 126 5.47 -4.82 8.69
N ASN A 127 5.55 -6.16 8.80
CA ASN A 127 4.98 -6.91 9.91
C ASN A 127 5.64 -6.56 11.25
N TYR A 128 6.97 -6.44 11.28
CA TYR A 128 7.73 -6.08 12.49
C TYR A 128 7.26 -4.75 13.09
N ILE A 129 7.00 -3.74 12.26
CA ILE A 129 6.51 -2.45 12.73
C ILE A 129 4.99 -2.36 12.80
N SER A 130 4.27 -3.46 12.59
CA SER A 130 2.80 -3.51 12.54
C SER A 130 2.23 -2.46 11.58
N MET A 131 2.73 -2.47 10.34
CA MET A 131 2.28 -1.61 9.26
C MET A 131 1.89 -2.46 8.05
N ASN A 132 0.83 -2.06 7.37
CA ASN A 132 0.43 -2.67 6.12
C ASN A 132 1.53 -2.56 5.05
N TYR A 133 1.71 -3.61 4.24
CA TYR A 133 2.74 -3.70 3.21
C TYR A 133 2.73 -2.52 2.22
N SER A 134 1.56 -2.17 1.70
CA SER A 134 1.43 -1.08 0.71
C SER A 134 1.69 0.28 1.35
N LEU A 135 1.17 0.51 2.55
CA LEU A 135 1.41 1.73 3.31
C LEU A 135 2.89 1.84 3.71
N PHE A 136 3.50 0.75 4.16
CA PHE A 136 4.92 0.71 4.46
C PHE A 136 5.76 1.08 3.22
N SER A 137 5.47 0.46 2.07
CA SER A 137 6.19 0.75 0.82
C SER A 137 6.16 2.23 0.46
N PHE A 138 4.98 2.84 0.55
CA PHE A 138 4.79 4.27 0.27
C PHE A 138 5.51 5.15 1.30
N THR A 139 5.23 4.94 2.59
CA THR A 139 5.79 5.75 3.69
C THR A 139 7.31 5.62 3.78
N PHE A 140 7.83 4.41 3.58
CA PHE A 140 9.26 4.16 3.57
C PHE A 140 9.98 4.95 2.47
N LYS A 141 9.40 4.96 1.26
CA LYS A 141 9.95 5.74 0.14
C LYS A 141 9.88 7.25 0.43
N GLN A 142 8.81 7.73 1.03
CA GLN A 142 8.66 9.14 1.44
C GLN A 142 9.71 9.51 2.51
N TYR A 143 9.91 8.64 3.48
CA TYR A 143 10.82 8.90 4.61
C TYR A 143 12.29 8.81 4.22
N THR A 144 12.67 7.83 3.37
CA THR A 144 14.07 7.54 3.01
C THR A 144 14.50 8.11 1.66
N GLY A 145 13.55 8.62 0.85
CA GLY A 145 13.80 9.08 -0.53
C GLY A 145 13.98 7.95 -1.54
N THR A 146 14.01 6.67 -1.12
CA THR A 146 14.26 5.53 -2.00
C THR A 146 13.36 4.35 -1.64
N ASN A 147 13.14 3.42 -2.58
CA ASN A 147 12.37 2.21 -2.28
C ASN A 147 13.18 1.23 -1.42
N PHE A 148 12.46 0.34 -0.72
CA PHE A 148 13.03 -0.64 0.20
C PHE A 148 14.12 -1.51 -0.44
N VAL A 149 13.90 -2.01 -1.66
CA VAL A 149 14.86 -2.90 -2.34
C VAL A 149 16.18 -2.19 -2.61
N ASN A 150 16.12 -0.96 -3.10
CA ASN A 150 17.32 -0.16 -3.35
C ASN A 150 18.01 0.25 -2.05
N TYR A 151 17.23 0.58 -1.01
CA TYR A 151 17.76 0.91 0.31
C TYR A 151 18.55 -0.26 0.89
N LEU A 152 17.98 -1.46 0.94
CA LEU A 152 18.64 -2.67 1.43
C LEU A 152 19.86 -3.04 0.61
N LYS A 153 19.76 -2.92 -0.74
CA LYS A 153 20.91 -3.13 -1.64
C LYS A 153 22.07 -2.17 -1.33
N ASN A 154 21.77 -0.90 -1.10
CA ASN A 154 22.79 0.11 -0.80
C ASN A 154 23.50 -0.18 0.52
N ILE A 155 22.77 -0.62 1.56
CA ILE A 155 23.38 -1.04 2.82
C ILE A 155 24.32 -2.22 2.60
N ARG A 156 23.83 -3.29 1.96
CA ARG A 156 24.62 -4.49 1.68
C ARG A 156 25.89 -4.19 0.89
N VAL A 157 25.78 -3.35 -0.15
CA VAL A 157 26.94 -2.92 -0.95
C VAL A 157 27.89 -2.05 -0.12
N GLY A 158 27.36 -1.19 0.74
CA GLY A 158 28.18 -0.37 1.65
C GLY A 158 29.00 -1.22 2.61
N GLU A 159 28.36 -2.20 3.26
CA GLU A 159 29.04 -3.12 4.18
C GLU A 159 30.05 -4.03 3.45
N ALA A 160 29.68 -4.55 2.26
CA ALA A 160 30.63 -5.33 1.45
C ALA A 160 31.89 -4.53 1.08
N LYS A 161 31.74 -3.25 0.75
CA LYS A 161 32.90 -2.36 0.47
C LYS A 161 33.79 -2.18 1.71
N LYS A 162 33.19 -2.02 2.91
CA LYS A 162 33.97 -1.93 4.16
C LYS A 162 34.75 -3.21 4.40
N LEU A 163 34.11 -4.38 4.30
CA LEU A 163 34.76 -5.66 4.48
C LEU A 163 35.91 -5.88 3.49
N LEU A 164 35.78 -5.42 2.24
CA LEU A 164 36.82 -5.48 1.21
C LEU A 164 38.02 -4.59 1.55
N THR A 165 37.82 -3.46 2.23
CA THR A 165 38.89 -2.51 2.55
C THR A 165 39.49 -2.72 3.92
N GLU A 166 38.75 -3.30 4.87
CA GLU A 166 39.14 -3.40 6.27
C GLU A 166 39.54 -4.83 6.68
N THR A 167 39.33 -5.83 5.80
CA THR A 167 39.63 -7.23 6.10
C THR A 167 40.28 -7.95 4.91
N ASP A 168 40.92 -9.08 5.16
CA ASP A 168 41.49 -9.97 4.15
C ASP A 168 40.49 -11.01 3.60
N MET A 169 39.18 -10.79 3.83
CA MET A 169 38.11 -11.70 3.38
C MET A 169 38.04 -11.76 1.86
N LYS A 170 37.90 -12.97 1.33
CA LYS A 170 37.67 -13.17 -0.10
C LYS A 170 36.25 -12.76 -0.49
N ILE A 171 36.04 -12.38 -1.76
CA ILE A 171 34.72 -11.96 -2.28
C ILE A 171 33.61 -13.00 -1.98
N ASN A 172 33.93 -14.30 -2.09
CA ASN A 172 32.98 -15.37 -1.78
C ASN A 172 32.58 -15.41 -0.29
N GLU A 173 33.49 -15.08 0.62
CA GLU A 173 33.23 -15.02 2.05
C GLU A 173 32.38 -13.80 2.39
N ILE A 174 32.70 -12.65 1.78
CA ILE A 174 31.93 -11.41 1.93
C ILE A 174 30.48 -11.56 1.38
N SER A 175 30.30 -12.34 0.32
CA SER A 175 28.95 -12.59 -0.24
C SER A 175 28.07 -13.43 0.66
N GLN A 176 28.62 -14.12 1.65
CA GLN A 176 27.91 -14.97 2.62
C GLN A 176 27.78 -14.34 4.01
N ALA A 177 28.48 -13.25 4.27
CA ALA A 177 28.47 -12.50 5.51
C ALA A 177 27.33 -11.46 5.52
#